data_bac42d66a646ab4a402e0ab4c15da2e6
#
_entry.id   bac42d66a646ab4a402e0ab4c15da2e6
#
_cell.length_a   1.000
_cell.length_b   1.000
_cell.length_c   1.000
_cell.angle_alpha   90.00
_cell.angle_beta   90.00
_cell.angle_gamma   90.00
#
_symmetry.space_group_name_H-M   'P 1'
#
loop_
_entity.id
_entity.type
_entity.pdbx_description
1 polymer ?
#
loop_
_entity_poly.entity_id
_entity_poly.type
_entity_poly.pdbx_seq_one_letter_code
_entity_poly.pdbx_strand_id
1 'polypeptide(L)'
;MGFELDFNKDEGGTVNPGLGLSAVPGLALYKEILDSYREDHFLNNDDSLNLKTVVTRTTEILDLHGLIHQPGIQYVDGITVYPAEFFNPKDFWTGEIHLSDKTRTIHHFGMSWYTDKDKYRYELEKNFLKKFSNGKLAHRLAVIATMVRYRDLSTVKGIIKRLVE
;
A
#
# COMPACT_ATOMS: atom_id res chain seq x y z
N MET A 1 -3.17 -14.30 6.86
CA MET A 1 -3.04 -13.02 6.12
C MET A 1 -2.21 -13.22 4.86
N GLY A 2 -2.13 -12.23 3.97
CA GLY A 2 -1.31 -12.30 2.76
C GLY A 2 -0.51 -11.03 2.50
N PHE A 3 0.59 -11.18 1.78
CA PHE A 3 1.29 -10.03 1.23
C PHE A 3 0.40 -9.34 0.18
N GLU A 4 0.30 -8.02 0.26
CA GLU A 4 -0.32 -7.21 -0.79
C GLU A 4 0.64 -7.00 -1.94
N LEU A 5 1.88 -6.68 -1.59
CA LEU A 5 3.01 -6.66 -2.50
C LEU A 5 4.03 -7.65 -1.98
N ASP A 6 4.50 -8.53 -2.84
CA ASP A 6 5.59 -9.42 -2.51
C ASP A 6 6.88 -8.63 -2.28
N PHE A 7 7.75 -9.21 -1.48
CA PHE A 7 9.08 -8.65 -1.29
C PHE A 7 9.83 -8.59 -2.62
N ASN A 8 10.33 -7.42 -2.97
CA ASN A 8 11.34 -7.24 -4.00
C ASN A 8 12.54 -6.47 -3.41
N LYS A 9 13.67 -6.39 -4.16
CA LYS A 9 14.91 -5.79 -3.66
C LYS A 9 14.81 -4.28 -3.41
N ASP A 10 13.86 -3.62 -4.05
CA ASP A 10 13.73 -2.16 -4.04
C ASP A 10 12.60 -1.68 -3.12
N GLU A 11 11.62 -2.56 -2.85
CA GLU A 11 10.45 -2.26 -2.01
C GLU A 11 10.19 -3.45 -1.08
N GLY A 12 10.19 -3.23 0.22
CA GLY A 12 9.81 -4.24 1.19
C GLY A 12 8.38 -4.73 0.97
N GLY A 13 8.15 -6.02 1.12
CA GLY A 13 6.80 -6.59 1.06
C GLY A 13 5.90 -6.00 2.13
N THR A 14 4.62 -5.83 1.83
CA THR A 14 3.61 -5.34 2.78
C THR A 14 2.51 -6.35 3.00
N VAL A 15 2.11 -6.55 4.26
CA VAL A 15 1.04 -7.47 4.64
C VAL A 15 -0.27 -6.72 4.77
N ASN A 16 -1.29 -7.14 4.02
CA ASN A 16 -2.63 -6.56 4.08
C ASN A 16 -3.64 -7.54 4.68
N PRO A 17 -4.13 -7.30 5.91
CA PRO A 17 -5.17 -8.13 6.51
C PRO A 17 -6.51 -8.06 5.77
N GLY A 18 -6.73 -7.02 4.96
CA GLY A 18 -7.93 -6.86 4.14
C GLY A 18 -8.05 -7.83 2.97
N LEU A 19 -6.97 -8.49 2.57
CA LEU A 19 -6.99 -9.53 1.52
C LEU A 19 -7.65 -10.82 1.97
N GLY A 20 -7.62 -11.08 3.26
CA GLY A 20 -8.20 -12.25 3.92
C GLY A 20 -7.59 -12.42 5.29
N LEU A 21 -8.45 -12.60 6.28
CA LEU A 21 -8.07 -12.77 7.66
C LEU A 21 -8.85 -13.91 8.27
N SER A 22 -8.15 -14.85 8.88
CA SER A 22 -8.73 -15.93 9.67
C SER A 22 -7.90 -16.12 10.93
N ALA A 23 -8.54 -16.31 12.07
CA ALA A 23 -7.87 -16.49 13.35
C ALA A 23 -8.70 -17.33 14.30
N VAL A 24 -8.03 -17.98 15.24
CA VAL A 24 -8.66 -18.49 16.46
C VAL A 24 -8.93 -17.33 17.41
N PRO A 25 -9.99 -17.39 18.23
CA PRO A 25 -10.25 -16.36 19.24
C PRO A 25 -9.05 -16.21 20.20
N GLY A 26 -8.76 -14.94 20.58
CA GLY A 26 -7.76 -14.64 21.60
C GLY A 26 -6.31 -14.66 21.13
N LEU A 27 -6.03 -14.67 19.83
CA LEU A 27 -4.66 -14.61 19.31
C LEU A 27 -3.98 -13.30 19.73
N ALA A 28 -2.87 -13.42 20.49
CA ALA A 28 -2.19 -12.28 21.13
C ALA A 28 -1.75 -11.20 20.14
N LEU A 29 -1.21 -11.60 18.99
CA LEU A 29 -0.74 -10.67 17.97
C LEU A 29 -1.87 -9.81 17.38
N TYR A 30 -3.10 -10.36 17.23
CA TYR A 30 -4.25 -9.53 16.83
C TYR A 30 -4.66 -8.54 17.91
N LYS A 31 -4.52 -8.92 19.18
CA LYS A 31 -4.76 -7.99 20.28
C LYS A 31 -3.77 -6.83 20.23
N GLU A 32 -2.49 -7.11 19.96
CA GLU A 32 -1.46 -6.07 19.82
C GLU A 32 -1.76 -5.12 18.65
N ILE A 33 -2.15 -5.67 17.49
CA ILE A 33 -2.60 -4.84 16.35
C ILE A 33 -3.78 -3.94 16.74
N LEU A 34 -4.77 -4.46 17.47
CA LEU A 34 -5.91 -3.66 17.94
C LEU A 34 -5.49 -2.62 18.98
N ASP A 35 -4.64 -2.99 19.93
CA ASP A 35 -4.16 -2.08 20.98
C ASP A 35 -3.33 -0.93 20.38
N SER A 36 -2.64 -1.15 19.27
CA SER A 36 -1.87 -0.11 18.57
C SER A 36 -2.72 1.06 18.02
N TYR A 37 -4.06 0.91 18.01
CA TYR A 37 -4.97 1.99 17.61
C TYR A 37 -5.46 2.83 18.79
N ARG A 38 -5.24 2.41 20.05
CA ARG A 38 -5.87 3.06 21.22
C ARG A 38 -5.40 4.49 21.44
N GLU A 39 -4.10 4.73 21.20
CA GLU A 39 -3.47 6.04 21.36
C GLU A 39 -3.34 6.78 20.02
N ASP A 40 -3.96 6.25 18.98
CA ASP A 40 -3.84 6.80 17.65
C ASP A 40 -5.07 7.67 17.31
N HIS A 41 -4.82 8.82 16.73
CA HIS A 41 -5.86 9.76 16.33
C HIS A 41 -5.76 10.01 14.82
N PHE A 42 -6.93 10.30 14.21
CA PHE A 42 -6.98 10.65 12.78
C PHE A 42 -6.27 11.98 12.48
N LEU A 43 -6.31 12.92 13.44
CA LEU A 43 -5.55 14.17 13.39
C LEU A 43 -4.33 14.06 14.30
N ASN A 44 -3.18 14.41 13.77
CA ASN A 44 -1.96 14.62 14.55
C ASN A 44 -2.07 15.90 15.39
N ASN A 45 -1.15 16.12 16.31
CA ASN A 45 -1.13 17.31 17.18
C ASN A 45 -0.94 18.65 16.42
N ASP A 46 -0.50 18.59 15.16
CA ASP A 46 -0.32 19.72 14.25
C ASP A 46 -1.46 19.89 13.25
N ASP A 47 -2.63 19.26 13.51
CA ASP A 47 -3.80 19.21 12.63
C ASP A 47 -3.57 18.54 11.27
N SER A 48 -2.42 17.93 11.04
CA SER A 48 -2.21 17.09 9.86
C SER A 48 -2.94 15.75 9.98
N LEU A 49 -3.25 15.12 8.84
CA LEU A 49 -3.89 13.80 8.83
C LEU A 49 -2.87 12.70 9.16
N ASN A 50 -3.24 11.81 10.05
CA ASN A 50 -2.52 10.56 10.26
C ASN A 50 -2.91 9.58 9.13
N LEU A 51 -2.00 9.38 8.20
CA LEU A 51 -2.20 8.52 7.02
C LEU A 51 -1.63 7.11 7.20
N LYS A 52 -1.30 6.72 8.44
CA LYS A 52 -0.81 5.36 8.72
C LYS A 52 -1.92 4.33 8.45
N THR A 53 -1.74 3.56 7.38
CA THR A 53 -2.73 2.57 6.95
C THR A 53 -2.70 1.31 7.81
N VAL A 54 -3.77 0.50 7.75
CA VAL A 54 -3.78 -0.83 8.37
C VAL A 54 -2.68 -1.73 7.81
N VAL A 55 -2.32 -1.58 6.54
CA VAL A 55 -1.25 -2.33 5.88
C VAL A 55 0.10 -1.99 6.52
N THR A 56 0.44 -0.71 6.60
CA THR A 56 1.67 -0.23 7.23
C THR A 56 1.77 -0.69 8.68
N ARG A 57 0.72 -0.48 9.46
CA ARG A 57 0.65 -0.84 10.88
C ARG A 57 0.84 -2.34 11.11
N THR A 58 0.11 -3.16 10.33
CA THR A 58 0.21 -4.62 10.47
C THR A 58 1.59 -5.11 10.08
N THR A 59 2.18 -4.59 9.00
CA THR A 59 3.51 -4.98 8.56
C THR A 59 4.55 -4.65 9.62
N GLU A 60 4.56 -3.42 10.16
CA GLU A 60 5.50 -3.00 11.20
C GLU A 60 5.42 -3.88 12.46
N ILE A 61 4.21 -4.26 12.90
CA ILE A 61 4.04 -5.14 14.05
C ILE A 61 4.57 -6.53 13.74
N LEU A 62 4.27 -7.09 12.56
CA LEU A 62 4.79 -8.38 12.15
C LEU A 62 6.32 -8.38 12.03
N ASP A 63 6.92 -7.27 11.61
CA ASP A 63 8.38 -7.10 11.55
C ASP A 63 9.00 -7.19 12.96
N LEU A 64 8.38 -6.57 13.96
CA LEU A 64 8.83 -6.68 15.36
C LEU A 64 8.77 -8.12 15.88
N HIS A 65 7.87 -8.94 15.34
CA HIS A 65 7.70 -10.36 15.67
C HIS A 65 8.45 -11.31 14.73
N GLY A 66 9.35 -10.78 13.89
CA GLY A 66 10.26 -11.58 13.08
C GLY A 66 9.74 -11.95 11.68
N LEU A 67 8.83 -11.17 11.11
CA LEU A 67 8.51 -11.26 9.69
C LEU A 67 9.80 -11.04 8.88
N ILE A 68 10.08 -11.95 7.97
CA ILE A 68 11.24 -11.87 7.10
C ILE A 68 10.76 -11.40 5.72
N HIS A 69 11.36 -10.33 5.21
CA HIS A 69 11.04 -9.79 3.89
C HIS A 69 11.71 -10.64 2.78
N GLN A 70 11.17 -11.86 2.61
CA GLN A 70 11.63 -12.81 1.59
C GLN A 70 10.44 -13.58 0.98
N PRO A 71 10.57 -14.11 -0.24
CA PRO A 71 9.54 -14.94 -0.85
C PRO A 71 9.20 -16.19 -0.02
N GLY A 72 7.96 -16.61 -0.08
CA GLY A 72 7.48 -17.86 0.54
C GLY A 72 6.45 -17.64 1.63
N ILE A 73 5.90 -18.74 2.12
CA ILE A 73 4.98 -18.76 3.26
C ILE A 73 5.82 -18.56 4.53
N GLN A 74 5.37 -17.66 5.39
CA GLN A 74 6.04 -17.35 6.65
C GLN A 74 5.13 -17.58 7.84
N TYR A 75 5.73 -17.87 8.98
CA TYR A 75 5.04 -18.13 10.25
C TYR A 75 5.57 -17.16 11.29
N VAL A 76 4.68 -16.29 11.77
CA VAL A 76 5.01 -15.21 12.72
C VAL A 76 4.03 -15.28 13.89
N ASP A 77 4.48 -15.67 15.06
CA ASP A 77 3.71 -15.71 16.31
C ASP A 77 2.27 -16.25 16.15
N GLY A 78 2.15 -17.43 15.54
CA GLY A 78 0.86 -18.10 15.31
C GLY A 78 0.07 -17.59 14.11
N ILE A 79 0.62 -16.63 13.36
CA ILE A 79 0.05 -16.15 12.09
C ILE A 79 0.80 -16.77 10.91
N THR A 80 0.07 -17.26 9.93
CA THR A 80 0.61 -17.60 8.62
C THR A 80 0.44 -16.43 7.67
N VAL A 81 1.54 -15.97 7.07
CA VAL A 81 1.58 -14.94 6.03
C VAL A 81 1.88 -15.62 4.70
N TYR A 82 0.99 -15.47 3.74
CA TYR A 82 1.06 -16.10 2.43
C TYR A 82 1.62 -15.12 1.38
N PRO A 83 2.37 -15.60 0.38
CA PRO A 83 2.75 -14.82 -0.79
C PRO A 83 1.56 -14.19 -1.51
N ALA A 84 1.78 -13.10 -2.25
CA ALA A 84 0.73 -12.39 -2.96
C ALA A 84 -0.05 -13.27 -3.94
N GLU A 85 0.59 -14.27 -4.56
CA GLU A 85 -0.06 -15.23 -5.48
C GLU A 85 -1.33 -15.88 -4.90
N PHE A 86 -1.44 -16.00 -3.56
CA PHE A 86 -2.59 -16.62 -2.90
C PHE A 86 -3.83 -15.73 -2.90
N PHE A 87 -3.67 -14.43 -2.62
CA PHE A 87 -4.82 -13.53 -2.37
C PHE A 87 -4.80 -12.28 -3.24
N ASN A 88 -3.66 -11.94 -3.83
CA ASN A 88 -3.49 -10.76 -4.66
C ASN A 88 -2.57 -11.03 -5.86
N PRO A 89 -2.97 -11.92 -6.80
CA PRO A 89 -2.17 -12.25 -7.98
C PRO A 89 -2.17 -11.15 -9.05
N LYS A 90 -2.80 -10.01 -8.79
CA LYS A 90 -2.86 -8.88 -9.71
C LYS A 90 -1.73 -7.92 -9.46
N ASP A 91 -0.90 -7.71 -10.49
CA ASP A 91 0.11 -6.67 -10.44
C ASP A 91 -0.54 -5.28 -10.36
N PHE A 92 -0.14 -4.51 -9.37
CA PHE A 92 -0.69 -3.18 -9.11
C PHE A 92 -0.44 -2.19 -10.25
N TRP A 93 0.75 -2.25 -10.86
CA TRP A 93 1.18 -1.28 -11.86
C TRP A 93 0.72 -1.63 -13.27
N THR A 94 0.86 -2.90 -13.66
CA THR A 94 0.49 -3.35 -15.00
C THR A 94 -0.99 -3.69 -15.12
N GLY A 95 -1.59 -4.13 -14.01
CA GLY A 95 -2.95 -4.64 -13.95
C GLY A 95 -3.06 -6.09 -14.45
N GLU A 96 -1.94 -6.75 -14.80
CA GLU A 96 -1.91 -8.14 -15.20
C GLU A 96 -2.28 -9.06 -14.03
N ILE A 97 -2.94 -10.16 -14.33
CA ILE A 97 -3.37 -11.15 -13.32
C ILE A 97 -2.64 -12.46 -13.60
N HIS A 98 -1.83 -12.89 -12.64
CA HIS A 98 -1.02 -14.11 -12.72
C HIS A 98 -1.63 -15.20 -11.84
N LEU A 99 -2.61 -15.94 -12.38
CA LEU A 99 -3.27 -17.02 -11.65
C LEU A 99 -2.39 -18.26 -11.55
N SER A 100 -2.44 -18.92 -10.39
CA SER A 100 -1.85 -20.24 -10.13
C SER A 100 -2.87 -21.16 -9.45
N ASP A 101 -2.53 -22.42 -9.27
CA ASP A 101 -3.31 -23.40 -8.49
C ASP A 101 -3.45 -23.01 -7.00
N LYS A 102 -2.58 -22.14 -6.52
CA LYS A 102 -2.59 -21.59 -5.15
C LYS A 102 -3.52 -20.39 -4.99
N THR A 103 -3.90 -19.71 -6.07
CA THR A 103 -4.75 -18.51 -6.01
C THR A 103 -6.12 -18.83 -5.41
N ARG A 104 -6.56 -18.04 -4.43
CA ARG A 104 -7.84 -18.16 -3.73
C ARG A 104 -8.75 -16.97 -3.94
N THR A 105 -8.16 -15.77 -3.98
CA THR A 105 -8.88 -14.51 -4.21
C THR A 105 -8.07 -13.58 -5.10
N ILE A 106 -8.72 -12.53 -5.61
CA ILE A 106 -8.07 -11.49 -6.42
C ILE A 106 -8.45 -10.13 -5.86
N HIS A 107 -7.46 -9.36 -5.42
CA HIS A 107 -7.67 -7.97 -5.05
C HIS A 107 -7.64 -7.09 -6.30
N HIS A 108 -8.77 -6.50 -6.65
CA HIS A 108 -8.91 -5.75 -7.90
C HIS A 108 -8.37 -4.32 -7.85
N PHE A 109 -7.95 -3.81 -6.67
CA PHE A 109 -7.51 -2.43 -6.48
C PHE A 109 -8.55 -1.41 -6.97
N GLY A 110 -9.81 -1.58 -6.54
CA GLY A 110 -10.95 -0.80 -7.01
C GLY A 110 -10.91 0.70 -6.69
N MET A 111 -10.00 1.12 -5.79
CA MET A 111 -9.77 2.52 -5.43
C MET A 111 -11.06 3.32 -5.22
N SER A 112 -12.06 2.72 -4.56
CA SER A 112 -13.38 3.30 -4.37
C SER A 112 -13.37 4.61 -3.55
N TRP A 113 -12.34 4.80 -2.72
CA TRP A 113 -12.11 6.00 -1.90
C TRP A 113 -11.29 7.08 -2.61
N TYR A 114 -10.74 6.81 -3.78
CA TYR A 114 -10.00 7.81 -4.57
C TYR A 114 -10.96 8.79 -5.21
N THR A 115 -10.59 10.07 -5.18
CA THR A 115 -11.28 11.10 -5.97
C THR A 115 -11.01 10.90 -7.47
N ASP A 116 -11.81 11.51 -8.33
CA ASP A 116 -11.56 11.46 -9.78
C ASP A 116 -10.20 12.06 -10.15
N LYS A 117 -9.73 13.05 -9.38
CA LYS A 117 -8.39 13.64 -9.52
C LYS A 117 -7.31 12.60 -9.21
N ASP A 118 -7.47 11.82 -8.13
CA ASP A 118 -6.49 10.80 -7.74
C ASP A 118 -6.46 9.65 -8.74
N LYS A 119 -7.63 9.20 -9.21
CA LYS A 119 -7.74 8.18 -10.27
C LYS A 119 -7.08 8.63 -11.56
N TYR A 120 -7.31 9.88 -11.96
CA TYR A 120 -6.68 10.46 -13.14
C TYR A 120 -5.15 10.49 -13.00
N ARG A 121 -4.63 10.94 -11.85
CA ARG A 121 -3.19 10.95 -11.59
C ARG A 121 -2.59 9.54 -11.65
N TYR A 122 -3.25 8.57 -11.03
CA TYR A 122 -2.81 7.18 -11.02
C TYR A 122 -2.74 6.59 -12.44
N GLU A 123 -3.76 6.79 -13.26
CA GLU A 123 -3.75 6.32 -14.65
C GLU A 123 -2.67 6.98 -15.50
N LEU A 124 -2.40 8.26 -15.30
CA LEU A 124 -1.27 8.94 -15.94
C LEU A 124 0.06 8.34 -15.51
N GLU A 125 0.25 8.11 -14.22
CA GLU A 125 1.48 7.54 -13.67
C GLU A 125 1.75 6.15 -14.27
N LYS A 126 0.75 5.29 -14.34
CA LYS A 126 0.85 3.98 -15.03
C LYS A 126 1.25 4.13 -16.50
N ASN A 127 0.62 5.04 -17.22
CA ASN A 127 0.93 5.28 -18.63
C ASN A 127 2.36 5.80 -18.83
N PHE A 128 2.83 6.69 -17.96
CA PHE A 128 4.19 7.19 -18.00
C PHE A 128 5.21 6.14 -17.60
N LEU A 129 4.91 5.28 -16.63
CA LEU A 129 5.76 4.14 -16.26
C LEU A 129 5.99 3.19 -17.45
N LYS A 130 4.93 2.84 -18.16
CA LYS A 130 5.03 2.03 -19.39
C LYS A 130 5.94 2.67 -20.44
N LYS A 131 5.95 4.01 -20.51
CA LYS A 131 6.71 4.75 -21.54
C LYS A 131 8.15 5.03 -21.14
N PHE A 132 8.41 5.33 -19.88
CA PHE A 132 9.71 5.86 -19.43
C PHE A 132 10.50 4.93 -18.51
N SER A 133 9.90 3.86 -18.01
CA SER A 133 10.50 2.88 -17.07
C SER A 133 11.19 3.53 -15.84
N ASN A 134 10.89 4.79 -15.54
CA ASN A 134 11.44 5.55 -14.43
C ASN A 134 10.32 6.06 -13.53
N GLY A 135 10.14 5.41 -12.37
CA GLY A 135 9.05 5.69 -11.44
C GLY A 135 9.02 7.14 -10.95
N LYS A 136 10.18 7.71 -10.60
CA LYS A 136 10.25 9.10 -10.11
C LYS A 136 9.85 10.11 -11.19
N LEU A 137 10.29 9.88 -12.43
CA LEU A 137 9.92 10.72 -13.56
C LEU A 137 8.43 10.57 -13.89
N ALA A 138 7.92 9.35 -13.97
CA ALA A 138 6.52 9.06 -14.23
C ALA A 138 5.61 9.74 -13.21
N HIS A 139 5.92 9.61 -11.92
CA HIS A 139 5.20 10.27 -10.84
C HIS A 139 5.19 11.79 -10.99
N ARG A 140 6.36 12.43 -11.19
CA ARG A 140 6.45 13.88 -11.36
C ARG A 140 5.62 14.39 -12.55
N LEU A 141 5.69 13.71 -13.69
CA LEU A 141 4.92 14.06 -14.87
C LEU A 141 3.41 13.91 -14.64
N ALA A 142 2.98 12.84 -13.96
CA ALA A 142 1.59 12.63 -13.60
C ALA A 142 1.06 13.71 -12.66
N VAL A 143 1.85 14.12 -11.66
CA VAL A 143 1.51 15.22 -10.75
C VAL A 143 1.34 16.52 -11.54
N ILE A 144 2.31 16.92 -12.38
CA ILE A 144 2.25 18.15 -13.17
C ILE A 144 1.02 18.15 -14.08
N ALA A 145 0.78 17.07 -14.83
CA ALA A 145 -0.37 16.98 -15.73
C ALA A 145 -1.71 17.07 -14.98
N THR A 146 -1.79 16.45 -13.79
CA THR A 146 -2.97 16.52 -12.93
C THR A 146 -3.21 17.94 -12.43
N MET A 147 -2.15 18.65 -11.99
CA MET A 147 -2.24 20.05 -11.56
C MET A 147 -2.78 20.95 -12.66
N VAL A 148 -2.28 20.80 -13.88
CA VAL A 148 -2.73 21.59 -15.03
C VAL A 148 -4.22 21.32 -15.31
N ARG A 149 -4.63 20.03 -15.36
CA ARG A 149 -6.02 19.65 -15.66
C ARG A 149 -7.01 20.14 -14.60
N TYR A 150 -6.67 20.00 -13.33
CA TYR A 150 -7.57 20.35 -12.21
C TYR A 150 -7.35 21.77 -11.68
N ARG A 151 -6.47 22.56 -12.30
CA ARG A 151 -6.11 23.93 -11.88
C ARG A 151 -5.77 24.02 -10.38
N ASP A 152 -5.06 23.02 -9.88
CA ASP A 152 -4.74 22.88 -8.46
C ASP A 152 -3.56 23.75 -8.05
N LEU A 153 -3.86 24.99 -7.66
CA LEU A 153 -2.87 25.95 -7.19
C LEU A 153 -2.33 25.61 -5.78
N SER A 154 -3.00 24.79 -5.00
CA SER A 154 -2.55 24.41 -3.66
C SER A 154 -1.32 23.50 -3.72
N THR A 155 -1.31 22.55 -4.64
CA THR A 155 -0.16 21.68 -4.90
C THR A 155 1.05 22.48 -5.42
N VAL A 156 0.82 23.52 -6.26
CA VAL A 156 1.90 24.42 -6.72
C VAL A 156 2.57 25.12 -5.54
N LYS A 157 1.78 25.68 -4.61
CA LYS A 157 2.31 26.33 -3.41
C LYS A 157 3.15 25.38 -2.56
N GLY A 158 2.71 24.13 -2.40
CA GLY A 158 3.44 23.09 -1.67
C GLY A 158 4.78 22.71 -2.31
N ILE A 159 4.84 22.67 -3.65
CA ILE A 159 6.09 22.41 -4.38
C ILE A 159 7.05 23.60 -4.26
N ILE A 160 6.56 24.82 -4.44
CA ILE A 160 7.38 26.04 -4.29
C ILE A 160 7.95 26.12 -2.87
N LYS A 161 7.15 25.86 -1.85
CA LYS A 161 7.62 25.85 -0.46
C LYS A 161 8.80 24.88 -0.24
N ARG A 162 8.75 23.65 -0.78
CA ARG A 162 9.83 22.66 -0.69
C ARG A 162 11.07 22.97 -1.52
N LEU A 163 10.99 23.87 -2.48
CA LEU A 163 12.13 24.32 -3.29
C LEU A 163 12.85 25.52 -2.68
N VAL A 164 12.21 26.19 -1.73
CA VAL A 164 12.73 27.41 -1.06
C VAL A 164 13.28 27.10 0.34
N GLU A 165 12.87 25.99 0.93
CA GLU A 165 13.45 25.38 2.16
C GLU A 165 14.60 24.42 1.81
#